data_7a19dff101ae5b6a3ea09bd2308fe8ad
#
_entry.id   7a19dff101ae5b6a3ea09bd2308fe8ad
#
_cell.length_a   1.000
_cell.length_b   1.000
_cell.length_c   1.000
_cell.angle_alpha   90.00
_cell.angle_beta   90.00
_cell.angle_gamma   90.00
#
_symmetry.space_group_name_H-M   'P 1'
#
loop_
_entity.id
_entity.type
_entity.pdbx_description
1 polymer ?
#
loop_
_entity_poly.entity_id
_entity_poly.type
_entity_poly.pdbx_seq_one_letter_code
_entity_poly.pdbx_strand_id
1 'polypeptide(L)'
;MKVDFFKQSKANLSYKDHFFECIECLFDGSTSLVNGKFTKQFEQDFASFLKASHCSFVSNGLDALILALETLDIRPGDHVLVPNHTYIATWLAPLKLGCKLVVAPVDSETLLLDANKVDQFIDANVKAIMPVHLYGQACDMENIMA
;
A
#
# COMPACT_ATOMS: atom_id res chain seq x y z
N MET A 1 -17.39 -28.44 -12.92
CA MET A 1 -16.27 -28.19 -11.99
C MET A 1 -16.55 -26.85 -11.31
N LYS A 2 -16.68 -26.83 -9.98
CA LYS A 2 -16.87 -25.56 -9.24
C LYS A 2 -15.48 -25.00 -8.91
N VAL A 3 -15.15 -23.84 -9.45
CA VAL A 3 -13.88 -23.14 -9.18
C VAL A 3 -14.19 -22.05 -8.16
N ASP A 4 -13.58 -22.15 -6.98
CA ASP A 4 -13.71 -21.12 -5.95
C ASP A 4 -12.93 -19.88 -6.39
N PHE A 5 -13.55 -18.70 -6.25
CA PHE A 5 -12.92 -17.42 -6.58
C PHE A 5 -11.66 -17.18 -5.72
N PHE A 6 -11.71 -17.57 -4.45
CA PHE A 6 -10.59 -17.45 -3.52
C PHE A 6 -10.58 -18.60 -2.51
N LYS A 7 -9.45 -19.26 -2.35
CA LYS A 7 -9.28 -20.40 -1.43
C LYS A 7 -8.08 -20.20 -0.51
N GLN A 8 -8.26 -19.30 0.44
CA GLN A 8 -7.22 -18.92 1.42
C GLN A 8 -6.68 -20.13 2.23
N SER A 9 -7.55 -21.09 2.56
CA SER A 9 -7.16 -22.26 3.33
C SER A 9 -6.02 -23.06 2.70
N LYS A 10 -5.97 -23.15 1.37
CA LYS A 10 -4.92 -23.92 0.66
C LYS A 10 -3.54 -23.27 0.82
N ALA A 11 -3.47 -21.94 0.78
CA ALA A 11 -2.22 -21.20 1.00
C ALA A 11 -1.79 -21.27 2.48
N ASN A 12 -2.74 -21.10 3.41
CA ASN A 12 -2.45 -21.06 4.84
C ASN A 12 -1.96 -22.41 5.39
N LEU A 13 -2.43 -23.55 4.84
CA LEU A 13 -2.01 -24.87 5.30
C LEU A 13 -0.51 -25.13 5.16
N SER A 14 0.14 -24.54 4.15
CA SER A 14 1.58 -24.71 3.96
C SER A 14 2.44 -24.01 5.02
N TYR A 15 1.88 -23.05 5.75
CA TYR A 15 2.57 -22.28 6.79
C TYR A 15 2.12 -22.66 8.20
N LYS A 16 1.20 -23.64 8.34
CA LYS A 16 0.55 -23.95 9.60
C LYS A 16 1.55 -24.25 10.74
N ASP A 17 2.46 -25.18 10.49
CA ASP A 17 3.39 -25.62 11.54
C ASP A 17 4.33 -24.50 11.97
N HIS A 18 4.89 -23.78 11.02
CA HIS A 18 5.73 -22.63 11.29
C HIS A 18 4.98 -21.52 12.03
N PHE A 19 3.70 -21.30 11.71
CA PHE A 19 2.87 -20.34 12.44
C PHE A 19 2.69 -20.72 13.92
N PHE A 20 2.47 -22.01 14.21
CA PHE A 20 2.39 -22.48 15.59
C PHE A 20 3.71 -22.35 16.34
N GLU A 21 4.84 -22.66 15.73
CA GLU A 21 6.17 -22.41 16.31
C GLU A 21 6.38 -20.94 16.69
N CYS A 22 5.96 -20.00 15.80
CA CYS A 22 6.02 -18.58 16.08
C CYS A 22 5.11 -18.17 17.26
N ILE A 23 3.92 -18.76 17.36
CA ILE A 23 2.99 -18.50 18.47
C ILE A 23 3.56 -19.01 19.80
N GLU A 24 4.17 -20.20 19.84
CA GLU A 24 4.80 -20.73 21.03
C GLU A 24 5.83 -19.77 21.63
N CYS A 25 6.60 -19.08 20.79
CA CYS A 25 7.55 -18.05 21.22
C CYS A 25 6.90 -16.85 21.95
N LEU A 26 5.62 -16.60 21.75
CA LEU A 26 4.87 -15.56 22.49
C LEU A 26 4.49 -16.05 23.89
N PHE A 27 4.13 -17.33 24.01
CA PHE A 27 3.72 -17.92 25.29
C PHE A 27 4.90 -18.24 26.21
N ASP A 28 6.03 -18.66 25.66
CA ASP A 28 7.26 -18.93 26.42
C ASP A 28 8.03 -17.66 26.81
N GLY A 29 7.57 -16.48 26.33
CA GLY A 29 8.18 -15.19 26.63
C GLY A 29 9.48 -14.89 25.86
N SER A 30 9.84 -15.71 24.86
CA SER A 30 11.06 -15.50 24.07
C SER A 30 10.95 -14.32 23.08
N THR A 31 9.73 -13.80 22.88
CA THR A 31 9.48 -12.58 22.09
C THR A 31 8.30 -11.79 22.64
N SER A 32 8.22 -10.51 22.27
CA SER A 32 7.08 -9.64 22.59
C SER A 32 6.04 -9.68 21.47
N LEU A 33 4.76 -9.56 21.84
CA LEU A 33 3.66 -9.41 20.87
C LEU A 33 3.76 -8.08 20.09
N VAL A 34 4.25 -7.03 20.74
CA VAL A 34 4.41 -5.70 20.13
C VAL A 34 5.90 -5.40 19.98
N ASN A 35 6.31 -5.02 18.78
CA ASN A 35 7.71 -4.68 18.49
C ASN A 35 8.72 -5.80 18.80
N GLY A 36 8.27 -7.05 18.74
CA GLY A 36 9.07 -8.23 19.02
C GLY A 36 10.05 -8.60 17.89
N LYS A 37 10.74 -9.73 18.07
CA LYS A 37 11.73 -10.22 17.10
C LYS A 37 11.16 -10.44 15.70
N PHE A 38 9.92 -10.92 15.60
CA PHE A 38 9.28 -11.19 14.31
C PHE A 38 9.01 -9.91 13.50
N THR A 39 8.57 -8.84 14.17
CA THR A 39 8.41 -7.53 13.52
C THR A 39 9.75 -7.03 12.96
N LYS A 40 10.79 -7.05 13.78
CA LYS A 40 12.13 -6.60 13.36
C LYS A 40 12.70 -7.44 12.23
N GLN A 41 12.53 -8.75 12.31
CA GLN A 41 12.98 -9.66 11.24
C GLN A 41 12.24 -9.38 9.95
N PHE A 42 10.91 -9.23 10.00
CA PHE A 42 10.11 -8.89 8.82
C PHE A 42 10.56 -7.57 8.19
N GLU A 43 10.79 -6.52 8.98
CA GLU A 43 11.25 -5.22 8.48
C GLU A 43 12.58 -5.34 7.73
N GLN A 44 13.52 -6.12 8.25
CA GLN A 44 14.83 -6.37 7.63
C GLN A 44 14.69 -7.17 6.32
N ASP A 45 13.95 -8.27 6.38
CA ASP A 45 13.78 -9.18 5.23
C ASP A 45 13.03 -8.49 4.09
N PHE A 46 11.98 -7.74 4.42
CA PHE A 46 11.19 -7.03 3.43
C PHE A 46 11.94 -5.86 2.81
N ALA A 47 12.70 -5.09 3.60
CA ALA A 47 13.60 -4.07 3.08
C ALA A 47 14.63 -4.68 2.11
N SER A 48 15.24 -5.80 2.50
CA SER A 48 16.20 -6.52 1.65
C SER A 48 15.58 -7.03 0.36
N PHE A 49 14.38 -7.61 0.44
CA PHE A 49 13.63 -8.11 -0.72
C PHE A 49 13.33 -7.00 -1.73
N LEU A 50 12.92 -5.83 -1.25
CA LEU A 50 12.63 -4.65 -2.09
C LEU A 50 13.87 -3.85 -2.47
N LYS A 51 15.06 -4.21 -1.96
CA LYS A 51 16.30 -3.42 -2.09
C LYS A 51 16.14 -1.98 -1.57
N ALA A 52 15.31 -1.79 -0.55
CA ALA A 52 15.11 -0.54 0.15
C ALA A 52 16.05 -0.45 1.36
N SER A 53 16.41 0.77 1.77
CA SER A 53 17.28 0.98 2.93
C SER A 53 16.59 0.64 4.24
N HIS A 54 15.28 0.86 4.34
CA HIS A 54 14.48 0.66 5.54
C HIS A 54 13.08 0.17 5.21
N CYS A 55 12.46 -0.50 6.16
CA CYS A 55 11.04 -0.84 6.17
C CYS A 55 10.51 -0.62 7.58
N SER A 56 9.32 -0.09 7.70
CA SER A 56 8.58 0.02 8.97
C SER A 56 7.27 -0.73 8.85
N PHE A 57 7.04 -1.66 9.74
CA PHE A 57 5.79 -2.40 9.83
C PHE A 57 4.73 -1.55 10.52
N VAL A 58 3.56 -1.46 9.92
CA VAL A 58 2.42 -0.69 10.43
C VAL A 58 1.17 -1.57 10.49
N SER A 59 0.11 -1.09 11.13
CA SER A 59 -1.08 -1.89 11.42
C SER A 59 -1.83 -2.38 10.17
N ASN A 60 -1.87 -1.57 9.12
CA ASN A 60 -2.58 -1.87 7.87
C ASN A 60 -2.15 -0.93 6.74
N GLY A 61 -2.62 -1.22 5.51
CA GLY A 61 -2.28 -0.43 4.33
C GLY A 61 -2.80 1.01 4.35
N LEU A 62 -3.94 1.29 5.00
CA LEU A 62 -4.44 2.65 5.12
C LEU A 62 -3.51 3.51 5.98
N ASP A 63 -3.06 2.97 7.12
CA ASP A 63 -2.10 3.67 7.98
C ASP A 63 -0.76 3.85 7.27
N ALA A 64 -0.32 2.85 6.49
CA ALA A 64 0.88 2.98 5.66
C ALA A 64 0.77 4.15 4.67
N LEU A 65 -0.38 4.30 3.99
CA LEU A 65 -0.61 5.40 3.06
C LEU A 65 -0.65 6.76 3.75
N ILE A 66 -1.27 6.85 4.93
CA ILE A 66 -1.31 8.09 5.73
C ILE A 66 0.11 8.50 6.12
N LEU A 67 0.88 7.57 6.70
CA LEU A 67 2.25 7.82 7.11
C LEU A 67 3.15 8.20 5.92
N ALA A 68 2.99 7.54 4.78
CA ALA A 68 3.73 7.88 3.57
C ALA A 68 3.46 9.33 3.12
N LEU A 69 2.19 9.77 3.12
CA LEU A 69 1.85 11.14 2.80
C LEU A 69 2.40 12.14 3.82
N GLU A 70 2.37 11.82 5.12
CA GLU A 70 2.97 12.65 6.17
C GLU A 70 4.48 12.79 6.00
N THR A 71 5.19 11.72 5.61
CA THR A 71 6.65 11.78 5.35
C THR A 71 7.01 12.63 4.13
N LEU A 72 6.08 12.82 3.20
CA LEU A 72 6.20 13.73 2.06
C LEU A 72 5.80 15.18 2.40
N ASP A 73 5.54 15.47 3.67
CA ASP A 73 5.16 16.79 4.17
C ASP A 73 3.82 17.32 3.61
N ILE A 74 2.93 16.39 3.23
CA ILE A 74 1.60 16.72 2.75
C ILE A 74 0.76 17.28 3.91
N ARG A 75 0.11 18.42 3.68
CA ARG A 75 -0.58 19.23 4.69
C ARG A 75 -2.08 19.36 4.41
N PRO A 76 -2.89 19.65 5.43
CA PRO A 76 -4.30 19.99 5.23
C PRO A 76 -4.47 21.11 4.20
N GLY A 77 -5.32 20.86 3.21
CA GLY A 77 -5.58 21.79 2.09
C GLY A 77 -4.78 21.50 0.83
N ASP A 78 -3.69 20.75 0.89
CA ASP A 78 -2.99 20.26 -0.29
C ASP A 78 -3.87 19.34 -1.13
N HIS A 79 -3.59 19.25 -2.41
CA HIS A 79 -4.29 18.37 -3.33
C HIS A 79 -3.49 17.09 -3.57
N VAL A 80 -4.17 15.95 -3.54
CA VAL A 80 -3.58 14.64 -3.87
C VAL A 80 -4.35 14.04 -5.03
N LEU A 81 -3.64 13.72 -6.12
CA LEU A 81 -4.22 13.09 -7.29
C LEU A 81 -4.36 11.59 -7.06
N VAL A 82 -5.56 11.08 -7.27
CA VAL A 82 -5.92 9.66 -7.06
C VAL A 82 -6.70 9.12 -8.26
N PRO A 83 -6.60 7.83 -8.59
CA PRO A 83 -7.44 7.24 -9.64
C PRO A 83 -8.91 7.18 -9.22
N ASN A 84 -9.82 7.28 -10.19
CA ASN A 84 -11.25 7.11 -9.97
C ASN A 84 -11.67 5.65 -9.73
N HIS A 85 -10.82 4.69 -10.05
CA HIS A 85 -11.04 3.26 -9.83
C HIS A 85 -9.93 2.68 -8.97
N THR A 86 -10.23 2.45 -7.69
CA THR A 86 -9.29 1.94 -6.68
C THR A 86 -10.04 1.43 -5.45
N TYR A 87 -9.32 0.81 -4.52
CA TYR A 87 -9.84 0.54 -3.18
C TYR A 87 -9.95 1.84 -2.38
N ILE A 88 -11.00 1.95 -1.58
CA ILE A 88 -11.37 3.18 -0.84
C ILE A 88 -10.23 3.76 0.02
N ALA A 89 -9.29 2.93 0.50
CA ALA A 89 -8.16 3.39 1.31
C ALA A 89 -7.31 4.46 0.60
N THR A 90 -7.18 4.38 -0.73
CA THR A 90 -6.45 5.38 -1.54
C THR A 90 -7.05 6.78 -1.40
N TRP A 91 -8.37 6.88 -1.28
CA TRP A 91 -9.07 8.15 -1.10
C TRP A 91 -9.12 8.58 0.37
N LEU A 92 -9.28 7.61 1.29
CA LEU A 92 -9.37 7.89 2.71
C LEU A 92 -8.07 8.42 3.31
N ALA A 93 -6.91 7.98 2.82
CA ALA A 93 -5.64 8.40 3.36
C ALA A 93 -5.43 9.93 3.27
N PRO A 94 -5.50 10.56 2.08
CA PRO A 94 -5.37 12.01 1.98
C PRO A 94 -6.54 12.75 2.66
N LEU A 95 -7.77 12.23 2.60
CA LEU A 95 -8.91 12.85 3.28
C LEU A 95 -8.72 12.91 4.80
N LYS A 96 -8.15 11.88 5.43
CA LYS A 96 -7.83 11.87 6.85
C LYS A 96 -6.78 12.92 7.24
N LEU A 97 -5.91 13.30 6.33
CA LEU A 97 -4.93 14.39 6.50
C LEU A 97 -5.51 15.77 6.19
N GLY A 98 -6.80 15.86 5.84
CA GLY A 98 -7.44 17.12 5.48
C GLY A 98 -7.10 17.64 4.09
N CYS A 99 -6.57 16.78 3.22
CA CYS A 99 -6.26 17.10 1.82
C CYS A 99 -7.52 17.09 0.95
N LYS A 100 -7.42 17.70 -0.22
CA LYS A 100 -8.42 17.61 -1.29
C LYS A 100 -8.04 16.54 -2.30
N LEU A 101 -9.03 15.80 -2.79
CA LEU A 101 -8.79 14.83 -3.85
C LEU A 101 -8.92 15.48 -5.23
N VAL A 102 -7.95 15.21 -6.08
CA VAL A 102 -8.04 15.41 -7.52
C VAL A 102 -8.22 14.02 -8.14
N VAL A 103 -9.42 13.74 -8.61
CA VAL A 103 -9.78 12.40 -9.09
C VAL A 103 -9.54 12.33 -10.59
N ALA A 104 -8.54 11.54 -11.01
CA ALA A 104 -8.18 11.34 -12.41
C ALA A 104 -8.75 10.03 -12.97
N PRO A 105 -9.04 9.97 -14.29
CA PRO A 105 -9.57 8.78 -14.91
C PRO A 105 -8.54 7.66 -14.98
N VAL A 106 -9.04 6.42 -15.05
CA VAL A 106 -8.25 5.25 -15.42
C VAL A 106 -8.39 4.99 -16.93
N ASP A 107 -7.39 4.33 -17.49
CA ASP A 107 -7.46 3.78 -18.84
C ASP A 107 -8.50 2.66 -18.89
N SER A 108 -9.30 2.60 -19.95
CA SER A 108 -10.44 1.68 -20.08
C SER A 108 -10.05 0.22 -20.29
N GLU A 109 -8.84 -0.06 -20.75
CA GLU A 109 -8.36 -1.42 -21.03
C GLU A 109 -7.62 -1.99 -19.83
N THR A 110 -6.75 -1.18 -19.22
CA THR A 110 -5.90 -1.61 -18.10
C THR A 110 -6.54 -1.38 -16.73
N LEU A 111 -7.49 -0.46 -16.61
CA LEU A 111 -8.09 0.03 -15.37
C LEU A 111 -7.07 0.66 -14.39
N LEU A 112 -5.91 1.03 -14.88
CA LEU A 112 -4.87 1.75 -14.15
C LEU A 112 -4.96 3.25 -14.41
N LEU A 113 -4.35 4.06 -13.56
CA LEU A 113 -4.28 5.51 -13.76
C LEU A 113 -3.76 5.81 -15.18
N ASP A 114 -4.54 6.59 -15.94
CA ASP A 114 -4.22 6.92 -17.34
C ASP A 114 -3.08 7.96 -17.39
N ALA A 115 -1.86 7.48 -17.56
CA ALA A 115 -0.66 8.31 -17.60
C ALA A 115 -0.70 9.39 -18.70
N ASN A 116 -1.40 9.14 -19.80
CA ASN A 116 -1.54 10.11 -20.90
C ASN A 116 -2.47 11.29 -20.56
N LYS A 117 -3.22 11.18 -19.46
CA LYS A 117 -4.18 12.21 -19.05
C LYS A 117 -3.82 12.86 -17.70
N VAL A 118 -2.86 12.32 -16.96
CA VAL A 118 -2.50 12.81 -15.63
C VAL A 118 -2.20 14.30 -15.63
N ASP A 119 -1.44 14.81 -16.60
CA ASP A 119 -1.04 16.21 -16.72
C ASP A 119 -2.22 17.18 -16.75
N GLN A 120 -3.37 16.75 -17.29
CA GLN A 120 -4.58 17.58 -17.37
C GLN A 120 -5.21 17.84 -15.98
N PHE A 121 -4.82 17.07 -14.98
CA PHE A 121 -5.32 17.13 -13.61
C PHE A 121 -4.30 17.71 -12.63
N ILE A 122 -3.07 18.01 -13.07
CA ILE A 122 -2.02 18.60 -12.24
C ILE A 122 -2.10 20.11 -12.32
N ASP A 123 -2.26 20.75 -11.17
CA ASP A 123 -2.14 22.17 -10.96
C ASP A 123 -1.11 22.48 -9.87
N ALA A 124 -0.89 23.75 -9.56
CA ALA A 124 0.08 24.20 -8.56
C ALA A 124 -0.21 23.69 -7.14
N ASN A 125 -1.43 23.22 -6.87
CA ASN A 125 -1.86 22.72 -5.56
C ASN A 125 -1.67 21.21 -5.41
N VAL A 126 -1.53 20.47 -6.52
CA VAL A 126 -1.28 19.01 -6.48
C VAL A 126 0.13 18.79 -5.97
N LYS A 127 0.25 18.14 -4.80
CA LYS A 127 1.54 17.87 -4.13
C LYS A 127 1.95 16.41 -4.18
N ALA A 128 1.02 15.52 -4.47
CA ALA A 128 1.31 14.09 -4.60
C ALA A 128 0.36 13.43 -5.61
N ILE A 129 0.86 12.37 -6.24
CA ILE A 129 0.09 11.45 -7.06
C ILE A 129 0.14 10.08 -6.38
N MET A 130 -1.00 9.42 -6.25
CA MET A 130 -1.11 8.06 -5.67
C MET A 130 -1.55 7.06 -6.75
N PRO A 131 -0.66 6.58 -7.61
CA PRO A 131 -0.98 5.52 -8.56
C PRO A 131 -1.24 4.20 -7.83
N VAL A 132 -2.11 3.37 -8.38
CA VAL A 132 -2.43 2.07 -7.79
C VAL A 132 -2.16 0.97 -8.80
N HIS A 133 -1.27 0.04 -8.48
CA HIS A 133 -0.95 -1.15 -9.28
C HIS A 133 -2.06 -2.19 -9.13
N LEU A 134 -3.21 -1.91 -9.72
CA LEU A 134 -4.44 -2.67 -9.53
C LEU A 134 -4.40 -3.98 -10.32
N TYR A 135 -5.02 -5.03 -9.78
CA TYR A 135 -5.14 -6.35 -10.41
C TYR A 135 -3.81 -7.02 -10.76
N GLY A 136 -2.72 -6.68 -10.05
CA GLY A 136 -1.40 -7.26 -10.30
C GLY A 136 -0.69 -6.69 -11.53
N GLN A 137 -1.15 -5.54 -12.05
CA GLN A 137 -0.51 -4.79 -13.12
C GLN A 137 0.20 -3.55 -12.57
N ALA A 138 1.38 -3.22 -13.07
CA ALA A 138 2.06 -1.98 -12.76
C ALA A 138 1.48 -0.83 -13.58
N CYS A 139 1.30 0.34 -12.95
CA CYS A 139 1.04 1.57 -13.68
C CYS A 139 2.24 1.94 -14.57
N ASP A 140 2.00 2.72 -15.61
CA ASP A 140 3.04 3.30 -16.44
C ASP A 140 3.79 4.40 -15.64
N MET A 141 4.70 3.93 -14.77
CA MET A 141 5.44 4.83 -13.89
C MET A 141 6.43 5.72 -14.64
N GLU A 142 6.93 5.30 -15.80
CA GLU A 142 7.84 6.12 -16.60
C GLU A 142 7.17 7.41 -17.05
N ASN A 143 5.95 7.31 -17.57
CA ASN A 143 5.17 8.48 -18.01
C ASN A 143 4.55 9.26 -16.84
N ILE A 144 4.21 8.61 -15.72
CA ILE A 144 3.69 9.31 -14.52
C ILE A 144 4.78 10.15 -13.85
N MET A 145 6.04 9.74 -13.94
CA MET A 145 7.18 10.41 -13.28
C MET A 145 7.91 11.41 -14.19
N ALA A 146 7.54 11.48 -15.49
CA ALA A 146 8.15 12.41 -16.45
C ALA A 146 7.67 13.84 -16.22
#